data_e234e83fa3b21f0cbe054109ea9ae10a
#
_entry.id   e234e83fa3b21f0cbe054109ea9ae10a
#
_cell.length_a   1.000
_cell.length_b   1.000
_cell.length_c   1.000
_cell.angle_alpha   90.00
_cell.angle_beta   90.00
_cell.angle_gamma   90.00
#
_symmetry.space_group_name_H-M   'P 1'
#
loop_
_entity.id
_entity.type
_entity.pdbx_description
1 polymer ?
#
loop_
_entity_poly.entity_id
_entity_poly.type
_entity_poly.pdbx_seq_one_letter_code
_entity_poly.pdbx_strand_id
1 'polypeptide(L)'
;MLVPILVITAIGLVCGVAIYICYVFIPTRVKGIDETLNLAGLLPGRNCGACGYPGCFGYAQALIGKPELIKNFACALSINDNERIAKIGEALGLSIDAAPKKALPHCAGNSEEVYSYSGVNSCRGAAQLLSGNRKCPFACLGLGDCVAVCPEGAISIDPEKKVAVVDWTKCTGCGLCAKECTIGILELVSDKTKIGHTCKYFPLRNIPGRERCEFGCTHCMRCFRACENGAITWNKEKGIPEFDSSKCILCLKCIEECPTKCIEVVTLEKVPEKATA
;
A
#
# COMPACT_ATOMS: atom_id res chain seq x y z
N MET A 1 56.37 -38.23 26.52
CA MET A 1 55.45 -37.09 26.64
C MET A 1 55.71 -35.98 25.59
N LEU A 2 56.92 -35.91 24.97
CA LEU A 2 57.23 -34.86 23.98
C LEU A 2 56.51 -35.05 22.63
N VAL A 3 56.32 -36.27 22.17
CA VAL A 3 55.67 -36.58 20.86
C VAL A 3 54.24 -36.09 20.74
N PRO A 4 53.32 -36.32 21.72
CA PRO A 4 51.96 -35.81 21.59
C PRO A 4 51.86 -34.27 21.59
N ILE A 5 52.75 -33.60 22.31
CA ILE A 5 52.79 -32.13 22.33
C ILE A 5 53.20 -31.58 20.95
N LEU A 6 54.22 -32.17 20.31
CA LEU A 6 54.66 -31.80 18.97
C LEU A 6 53.59 -32.05 17.91
N VAL A 7 52.83 -33.13 18.03
CA VAL A 7 51.71 -33.43 17.10
C VAL A 7 50.58 -32.41 17.23
N ILE A 8 50.18 -32.07 18.46
CA ILE A 8 49.11 -31.09 18.68
C ILE A 8 49.49 -29.70 18.21
N THR A 9 50.76 -29.28 18.47
CA THR A 9 51.23 -27.95 17.99
C THR A 9 51.36 -27.92 16.47
N ALA A 10 51.80 -29.00 15.82
CA ALA A 10 51.83 -29.07 14.35
C ALA A 10 50.44 -29.01 13.74
N ILE A 11 49.43 -29.70 14.28
CA ILE A 11 48.05 -29.64 13.82
C ILE A 11 47.50 -28.24 14.02
N GLY A 12 47.73 -27.60 15.17
CA GLY A 12 47.27 -26.22 15.44
C GLY A 12 47.88 -25.21 14.46
N LEU A 13 49.15 -25.37 14.13
CA LEU A 13 49.84 -24.50 13.18
C LEU A 13 49.32 -24.69 11.75
N VAL A 14 49.09 -25.92 11.31
CA VAL A 14 48.51 -26.23 10.00
C VAL A 14 47.06 -25.67 9.89
N CYS A 15 46.24 -25.88 10.91
CA CYS A 15 44.87 -25.32 10.93
C CYS A 15 44.86 -23.77 10.94
N GLY A 16 45.77 -23.15 11.72
CA GLY A 16 45.91 -21.69 11.76
C GLY A 16 46.35 -21.10 10.42
N VAL A 17 47.31 -21.73 9.76
CA VAL A 17 47.75 -21.32 8.42
C VAL A 17 46.64 -21.53 7.39
N ALA A 18 45.93 -22.65 7.44
CA ALA A 18 44.81 -22.91 6.55
C ALA A 18 43.68 -21.87 6.72
N ILE A 19 43.29 -21.51 7.95
CA ILE A 19 42.31 -20.46 8.26
C ILE A 19 42.82 -19.10 7.75
N TYR A 20 44.11 -18.78 7.96
CA TYR A 20 44.69 -17.54 7.48
C TYR A 20 44.67 -17.47 5.95
N ILE A 21 45.07 -18.56 5.26
CA ILE A 21 44.99 -18.65 3.81
C ILE A 21 43.56 -18.49 3.33
N CYS A 22 42.59 -19.17 3.95
CA CYS A 22 41.17 -18.99 3.65
C CYS A 22 40.72 -17.54 3.87
N TYR A 23 41.17 -16.88 4.91
CA TYR A 23 40.83 -15.49 5.20
C TYR A 23 41.43 -14.51 4.18
N VAL A 24 42.67 -14.76 3.71
CA VAL A 24 43.36 -13.90 2.75
C VAL A 24 42.92 -14.18 1.30
N PHE A 25 42.71 -15.46 0.95
CA PHE A 25 42.39 -15.88 -0.42
C PHE A 25 40.91 -16.07 -0.70
N ILE A 26 40.04 -16.20 0.32
CA ILE A 26 38.64 -16.01 0.05
C ILE A 26 38.49 -14.52 -0.29
N PRO A 27 38.31 -14.15 -1.59
CA PRO A 27 38.08 -12.76 -1.93
C PRO A 27 36.84 -12.40 -1.13
N THR A 28 37.02 -11.50 -0.18
CA THR A 28 35.89 -10.90 0.48
C THR A 28 34.99 -10.42 -0.64
N ARG A 29 33.92 -11.16 -0.92
CA ARG A 29 32.77 -10.68 -1.72
C ARG A 29 32.13 -9.50 -1.02
N VAL A 30 32.89 -8.81 -0.20
CA VAL A 30 32.51 -7.70 0.67
C VAL A 30 32.46 -6.38 -0.09
N LYS A 31 33.00 -6.28 -1.32
CA LYS A 31 32.87 -5.04 -2.12
C LYS A 31 31.40 -4.63 -2.35
N GLY A 32 30.51 -5.60 -2.46
CA GLY A 32 29.08 -5.28 -2.57
C GLY A 32 28.37 -5.06 -1.23
N ILE A 33 28.96 -5.44 -0.10
CA ILE A 33 28.33 -5.27 1.22
C ILE A 33 28.41 -3.81 1.67
N ASP A 34 29.54 -3.13 1.46
CA ASP A 34 29.71 -1.73 1.85
C ASP A 34 28.75 -0.82 1.05
N GLU A 35 28.62 -1.05 -0.25
CA GLU A 35 27.63 -0.35 -1.09
C GLU A 35 26.20 -0.64 -0.63
N THR A 36 25.91 -1.91 -0.29
CA THR A 36 24.60 -2.33 0.20
C THR A 36 24.29 -1.70 1.56
N LEU A 37 25.27 -1.65 2.47
CA LEU A 37 25.12 -1.02 3.78
C LEU A 37 24.89 0.49 3.64
N ASN A 38 25.66 1.15 2.78
CA ASN A 38 25.48 2.58 2.50
C ASN A 38 24.08 2.87 1.94
N LEU A 39 23.64 2.09 0.96
CA LEU A 39 22.30 2.24 0.39
C LEU A 39 21.19 1.89 1.40
N ALA A 40 21.39 0.84 2.21
CA ALA A 40 20.46 0.46 3.27
C ALA A 40 20.35 1.55 4.34
N GLY A 41 21.45 2.28 4.63
CA GLY A 41 21.45 3.43 5.53
C GLY A 41 20.66 4.64 5.01
N LEU A 42 20.51 4.76 3.69
CA LEU A 42 19.64 5.78 3.05
C LEU A 42 18.17 5.39 3.10
N LEU A 43 17.84 4.11 3.27
CA LEU A 43 16.45 3.64 3.41
C LEU A 43 15.93 3.92 4.82
N PRO A 44 14.59 3.93 5.04
CA PRO A 44 13.98 4.30 6.33
C PRO A 44 14.34 3.41 7.53
N GLY A 45 14.96 2.26 7.33
CA GLY A 45 15.34 1.32 8.39
C GLY A 45 14.18 0.60 9.10
N ARG A 46 12.94 0.81 8.68
CA ARG A 46 11.73 0.23 9.32
C ARG A 46 11.61 -1.28 9.13
N ASN A 47 12.31 -1.88 8.18
CA ASN A 47 12.27 -3.32 7.86
C ASN A 47 10.85 -3.89 7.74
N CYS A 48 9.87 -3.06 7.33
CA CYS A 48 8.44 -3.37 7.33
C CYS A 48 8.01 -4.38 6.27
N GLY A 49 8.86 -4.71 5.29
CA GLY A 49 8.53 -5.65 4.20
C GLY A 49 7.50 -5.16 3.18
N ALA A 50 6.99 -3.92 3.29
CA ALA A 50 5.97 -3.36 2.39
C ALA A 50 6.40 -3.38 0.92
N CYS A 51 7.69 -3.16 0.65
CA CYS A 51 8.30 -3.24 -0.68
C CYS A 51 8.39 -4.68 -1.25
N GLY A 52 8.05 -5.71 -0.46
CA GLY A 52 8.14 -7.12 -0.87
C GLY A 52 9.48 -7.80 -0.61
N TYR A 53 10.43 -7.11 0.03
CA TYR A 53 11.74 -7.64 0.38
C TYR A 53 11.89 -7.88 1.90
N PRO A 54 12.78 -8.81 2.31
CA PRO A 54 13.00 -9.11 3.73
C PRO A 54 13.83 -8.00 4.40
N GLY A 55 13.19 -6.85 4.66
CA GLY A 55 13.82 -5.70 5.27
C GLY A 55 14.56 -4.76 4.31
N CYS A 56 15.04 -3.64 4.85
CA CYS A 56 15.69 -2.58 4.07
C CYS A 56 17.01 -3.04 3.45
N PHE A 57 17.78 -3.87 4.15
CA PHE A 57 19.01 -4.43 3.62
C PHE A 57 18.78 -5.32 2.39
N GLY A 58 17.78 -6.23 2.45
CA GLY A 58 17.41 -7.09 1.33
C GLY A 58 16.93 -6.29 0.11
N TYR A 59 16.22 -5.18 0.35
CA TYR A 59 15.81 -4.27 -0.72
C TYR A 59 16.99 -3.52 -1.33
N ALA A 60 17.92 -3.00 -0.51
CA ALA A 60 19.15 -2.36 -0.98
C ALA A 60 20.00 -3.33 -1.84
N GLN A 61 20.15 -4.57 -1.41
CA GLN A 61 20.86 -5.60 -2.16
C GLN A 61 20.20 -5.88 -3.53
N ALA A 62 18.86 -5.93 -3.57
CA ALA A 62 18.11 -6.12 -4.81
C ALA A 62 18.28 -4.94 -5.77
N LEU A 63 18.30 -3.70 -5.27
CA LEU A 63 18.52 -2.48 -6.07
C LEU A 63 19.89 -2.44 -6.71
N ILE A 64 20.94 -2.83 -5.97
CA ILE A 64 22.31 -2.91 -6.52
C ILE A 64 22.40 -4.02 -7.56
N GLY A 65 21.81 -5.18 -7.29
CA GLY A 65 21.83 -6.33 -8.21
C GLY A 65 21.00 -6.13 -9.49
N LYS A 66 19.96 -5.31 -9.44
CA LYS A 66 19.05 -5.03 -10.55
C LYS A 66 18.64 -3.55 -10.57
N PRO A 67 19.47 -2.67 -11.14
CA PRO A 67 19.20 -1.22 -11.16
C PRO A 67 17.88 -0.85 -11.85
N GLU A 68 17.37 -1.69 -12.75
CA GLU A 68 16.07 -1.52 -13.41
C GLU A 68 14.87 -1.52 -12.46
N LEU A 69 14.99 -2.13 -11.26
CA LEU A 69 13.95 -2.08 -10.20
C LEU A 69 13.67 -0.66 -9.71
N ILE A 70 14.57 0.27 -9.98
CA ILE A 70 14.43 1.68 -9.63
C ILE A 70 13.30 2.36 -10.37
N LYS A 71 12.99 1.94 -11.62
CA LYS A 71 11.86 2.48 -12.39
C LYS A 71 10.52 2.25 -11.67
N ASN A 72 10.46 1.21 -10.83
CA ASN A 72 9.32 0.88 -9.99
C ASN A 72 9.73 0.90 -8.52
N PHE A 73 10.32 2.01 -8.07
CA PHE A 73 10.79 2.16 -6.70
C PHE A 73 9.67 1.83 -5.69
N ALA A 74 9.87 0.76 -4.92
CA ALA A 74 8.79 0.18 -4.13
C ALA A 74 8.75 0.65 -2.67
N CYS A 75 9.74 1.43 -2.20
CA CYS A 75 9.77 1.91 -0.82
C CYS A 75 8.90 3.15 -0.64
N ALA A 76 7.64 2.94 -0.30
CA ALA A 76 6.65 4.01 -0.12
C ALA A 76 7.05 5.04 0.96
N LEU A 77 7.76 4.62 2.00
CA LEU A 77 8.25 5.54 3.04
C LEU A 77 9.33 6.49 2.53
N SER A 78 10.16 6.05 1.57
CA SER A 78 11.14 6.91 0.91
C SER A 78 10.51 7.81 -0.14
N ILE A 79 9.45 7.35 -0.83
CA ILE A 79 8.76 8.11 -1.87
C ILE A 79 8.18 9.42 -1.34
N ASN A 80 7.77 9.46 -0.08
CA ASN A 80 7.21 10.66 0.55
C ASN A 80 8.29 11.62 1.12
N ASP A 81 9.58 11.28 0.95
CA ASP A 81 10.73 12.07 1.40
C ASP A 81 11.62 12.41 0.19
N ASN A 82 11.41 13.60 -0.38
CA ASN A 82 12.10 14.05 -1.58
C ASN A 82 13.62 14.12 -1.42
N GLU A 83 14.11 14.50 -0.22
CA GLU A 83 15.53 14.57 0.06
C GLU A 83 16.16 13.17 0.06
N ARG A 84 15.47 12.22 0.67
CA ARG A 84 15.89 10.82 0.71
C ARG A 84 15.91 10.18 -0.68
N ILE A 85 14.88 10.42 -1.49
CA ILE A 85 14.81 9.95 -2.88
C ILE A 85 15.98 10.50 -3.68
N ALA A 86 16.28 11.79 -3.54
CA ALA A 86 17.41 12.40 -4.24
C ALA A 86 18.74 11.73 -3.87
N LYS A 87 19.00 11.51 -2.56
CA LYS A 87 20.21 10.81 -2.08
C LYS A 87 20.30 9.35 -2.58
N ILE A 88 19.16 8.63 -2.61
CA ILE A 88 19.12 7.26 -3.16
C ILE A 88 19.39 7.27 -4.66
N GLY A 89 18.81 8.22 -5.40
CA GLY A 89 19.04 8.41 -6.82
C GLY A 89 20.51 8.72 -7.13
N GLU A 90 21.12 9.63 -6.39
CA GLU A 90 22.53 9.98 -6.49
C GLU A 90 23.44 8.76 -6.23
N ALA A 91 23.19 8.01 -5.15
CA ALA A 91 23.94 6.81 -4.80
C ALA A 91 23.88 5.72 -5.87
N LEU A 92 22.80 5.67 -6.66
CA LEU A 92 22.58 4.68 -7.71
C LEU A 92 22.87 5.25 -9.12
N GLY A 93 23.18 6.54 -9.23
CA GLY A 93 23.45 7.20 -10.51
C GLY A 93 22.22 7.30 -11.43
N LEU A 94 21.01 7.30 -10.85
CA LEU A 94 19.73 7.24 -11.57
C LEU A 94 18.73 8.26 -11.03
N SER A 95 17.88 8.81 -11.89
CA SER A 95 16.72 9.60 -11.46
C SER A 95 15.57 8.67 -11.07
N ILE A 96 15.01 8.89 -9.88
CA ILE A 96 13.85 8.13 -9.38
C ILE A 96 12.61 8.99 -9.62
N ASP A 97 11.76 8.56 -10.54
CA ASP A 97 10.45 9.17 -10.77
C ASP A 97 9.39 8.41 -9.96
N ALA A 98 9.28 8.77 -8.70
CA ALA A 98 8.36 8.13 -7.77
C ALA A 98 7.32 9.14 -7.28
N ALA A 99 6.07 8.93 -7.66
CA ALA A 99 4.97 9.75 -7.17
C ALA A 99 4.49 9.27 -5.79
N PRO A 100 4.35 10.16 -4.80
CA PRO A 100 3.74 9.84 -3.51
C PRO A 100 2.34 9.24 -3.67
N LYS A 101 1.99 8.29 -2.81
CA LYS A 101 0.69 7.61 -2.82
C LYS A 101 0.02 7.69 -1.47
N LYS A 102 -1.30 7.57 -1.46
CA LYS A 102 -2.14 7.51 -0.27
C LYS A 102 -3.13 6.35 -0.40
N ALA A 103 -3.51 5.75 0.71
CA ALA A 103 -4.53 4.71 0.69
C ALA A 103 -5.93 5.35 0.63
N LEU A 104 -6.78 4.84 -0.26
CA LEU A 104 -8.18 5.27 -0.41
C LEU A 104 -9.09 4.06 -0.21
N PRO A 105 -10.06 4.12 0.73
CA PRO A 105 -11.06 3.08 0.90
C PRO A 105 -12.21 3.25 -0.10
N HIS A 106 -12.51 2.19 -0.85
CA HIS A 106 -13.63 2.13 -1.79
C HIS A 106 -14.86 1.48 -1.16
N CYS A 107 -15.31 2.01 -0.03
CA CYS A 107 -16.55 1.61 0.66
C CYS A 107 -17.06 2.78 1.49
N ALA A 108 -18.31 3.17 1.29
CA ALA A 108 -18.97 4.22 2.06
C ALA A 108 -19.46 3.73 3.44
N GLY A 109 -19.38 2.43 3.71
CA GLY A 109 -19.89 1.84 4.96
C GLY A 109 -21.37 1.51 4.92
N ASN A 110 -21.94 1.24 6.11
CA ASN A 110 -23.39 1.03 6.36
C ASN A 110 -24.05 -0.10 5.54
N SER A 111 -23.30 -1.10 5.08
CA SER A 111 -23.90 -2.29 4.52
C SER A 111 -24.51 -3.15 5.62
N GLU A 112 -25.78 -3.53 5.47
CA GLU A 112 -26.50 -4.41 6.40
C GLU A 112 -25.77 -5.73 6.62
N GLU A 113 -25.90 -6.30 7.81
CA GLU A 113 -25.43 -7.63 8.14
C GLU A 113 -26.49 -8.67 7.76
N VAL A 114 -26.11 -9.70 7.03
CA VAL A 114 -27.00 -10.82 6.67
C VAL A 114 -27.00 -11.92 7.74
N TYR A 115 -25.96 -11.95 8.58
CA TYR A 115 -25.88 -12.81 9.75
C TYR A 115 -24.90 -12.22 10.77
N SER A 116 -25.09 -12.57 12.04
CA SER A 116 -24.16 -12.17 13.10
C SER A 116 -22.90 -13.03 13.05
N TYR A 117 -21.73 -12.35 12.97
CA TYR A 117 -20.43 -13.01 12.98
C TYR A 117 -19.87 -13.04 14.42
N SER A 118 -19.62 -14.22 14.96
CA SER A 118 -19.07 -14.44 16.30
C SER A 118 -17.74 -15.22 16.30
N GLY A 119 -17.03 -15.22 15.17
CA GLY A 119 -15.73 -15.89 15.02
C GLY A 119 -14.54 -15.04 15.48
N VAL A 120 -13.35 -15.39 14.97
CA VAL A 120 -12.11 -14.65 15.23
C VAL A 120 -12.27 -13.22 14.75
N ASN A 121 -11.88 -12.23 15.57
CA ASN A 121 -11.96 -10.81 15.24
C ASN A 121 -10.90 -10.44 14.16
N SER A 122 -11.15 -10.87 12.93
CA SER A 122 -10.29 -10.67 11.76
C SER A 122 -11.13 -10.66 10.49
N CYS A 123 -10.84 -9.70 9.60
CA CYS A 123 -11.47 -9.63 8.27
C CYS A 123 -11.19 -10.89 7.44
N ARG A 124 -9.98 -11.44 7.57
CA ARG A 124 -9.60 -12.69 6.89
C ARG A 124 -10.43 -13.86 7.38
N GLY A 125 -10.64 -13.98 8.69
CA GLY A 125 -11.50 -15.03 9.27
C GLY A 125 -12.94 -14.88 8.83
N ALA A 126 -13.51 -13.69 8.91
CA ALA A 126 -14.88 -13.42 8.50
C ALA A 126 -15.11 -13.62 7.00
N ALA A 127 -14.15 -13.26 6.16
CA ALA A 127 -14.26 -13.42 4.70
C ALA A 127 -14.29 -14.88 4.23
N GLN A 128 -13.76 -15.82 5.02
CA GLN A 128 -13.83 -17.26 4.73
C GLN A 128 -15.25 -17.81 4.83
N LEU A 129 -16.11 -17.16 5.64
CA LEU A 129 -17.50 -17.52 5.77
C LEU A 129 -18.35 -16.73 4.77
N LEU A 130 -18.73 -17.36 3.67
CA LEU A 130 -19.61 -16.79 2.64
C LEU A 130 -19.20 -15.39 2.13
N SER A 131 -17.89 -15.12 2.05
CA SER A 131 -17.33 -13.81 1.67
C SER A 131 -17.68 -12.68 2.66
N GLY A 132 -17.81 -12.99 3.95
CA GLY A 132 -18.16 -12.05 5.01
C GLY A 132 -19.64 -11.96 5.31
N ASN A 133 -20.01 -11.22 6.36
CA ASN A 133 -21.37 -11.12 6.89
C ASN A 133 -22.15 -9.91 6.35
N ARG A 134 -21.62 -9.15 5.40
CA ARG A 134 -22.29 -7.96 4.85
C ARG A 134 -23.13 -8.30 3.63
N LYS A 135 -24.28 -7.63 3.48
CA LYS A 135 -25.17 -7.77 2.32
C LYS A 135 -24.44 -7.47 1.01
N CYS A 136 -23.67 -6.39 0.97
CA CYS A 136 -22.77 -6.09 -0.14
C CYS A 136 -21.51 -6.97 -0.08
N PRO A 137 -21.21 -7.80 -1.12
CA PRO A 137 -20.06 -8.69 -1.12
C PRO A 137 -18.72 -7.95 -1.23
N PHE A 138 -18.75 -6.66 -1.52
CA PHE A 138 -17.59 -5.78 -1.60
C PHE A 138 -17.49 -4.80 -0.40
N ALA A 139 -18.34 -4.97 0.61
CA ALA A 139 -18.33 -4.08 1.77
C ALA A 139 -17.14 -4.32 2.66
N CYS A 140 -16.69 -3.26 3.34
CA CYS A 140 -15.77 -3.35 4.45
C CYS A 140 -16.38 -4.20 5.56
N LEU A 141 -15.61 -5.15 6.11
CA LEU A 141 -16.05 -5.98 7.23
C LEU A 141 -15.90 -5.27 8.58
N GLY A 142 -15.07 -4.22 8.65
CA GLY A 142 -14.91 -3.38 9.82
C GLY A 142 -14.17 -4.01 11.00
N LEU A 143 -13.47 -5.15 10.82
CA LEU A 143 -12.80 -5.88 11.90
C LEU A 143 -11.35 -5.45 12.15
N GLY A 144 -10.80 -4.51 11.37
CA GLY A 144 -9.57 -3.79 11.70
C GLY A 144 -8.24 -4.45 11.33
N ASP A 145 -8.20 -5.49 10.48
CA ASP A 145 -6.91 -6.08 10.04
C ASP A 145 -6.00 -5.00 9.40
N CYS A 146 -6.55 -4.07 8.62
CA CYS A 146 -5.83 -2.96 8.04
C CYS A 146 -5.30 -1.96 9.08
N VAL A 147 -5.98 -1.81 10.21
CA VAL A 147 -5.55 -0.96 11.34
C VAL A 147 -4.34 -1.59 12.03
N ALA A 148 -4.40 -2.90 12.29
CA ALA A 148 -3.35 -3.65 12.98
C ALA A 148 -2.01 -3.63 12.23
N VAL A 149 -2.03 -3.59 10.88
CA VAL A 149 -0.81 -3.60 10.06
C VAL A 149 -0.31 -2.18 9.73
N CYS A 150 -1.01 -1.12 10.13
CA CYS A 150 -0.60 0.25 9.81
C CYS A 150 0.48 0.75 10.77
N PRO A 151 1.75 0.92 10.33
CA PRO A 151 2.83 1.33 11.21
C PRO A 151 2.72 2.79 11.67
N GLU A 152 1.98 3.62 10.95
CA GLU A 152 1.81 5.04 11.23
C GLU A 152 0.50 5.37 11.98
N GLY A 153 -0.32 4.35 12.29
CA GLY A 153 -1.61 4.58 12.92
C GLY A 153 -2.54 5.48 12.10
N ALA A 154 -2.38 5.47 10.78
CA ALA A 154 -3.12 6.33 9.85
C ALA A 154 -4.53 5.79 9.52
N ILE A 155 -4.90 4.62 10.03
CA ILE A 155 -6.17 3.96 9.72
C ILE A 155 -6.93 3.71 11.01
N SER A 156 -8.20 4.02 10.99
CA SER A 156 -9.17 3.69 12.05
C SER A 156 -10.42 3.05 11.44
N ILE A 157 -11.22 2.41 12.29
CA ILE A 157 -12.56 1.96 11.90
C ILE A 157 -13.56 2.96 12.43
N ASP A 158 -14.36 3.54 11.55
CA ASP A 158 -15.50 4.38 11.94
C ASP A 158 -16.50 3.53 12.73
N PRO A 159 -16.87 3.90 13.96
CA PRO A 159 -17.72 3.08 14.83
C PRO A 159 -19.18 3.02 14.33
N GLU A 160 -19.66 4.05 13.64
CA GLU A 160 -21.02 4.12 13.14
C GLU A 160 -21.15 3.40 11.79
N LYS A 161 -20.29 3.74 10.84
CA LYS A 161 -20.30 3.20 9.48
C LYS A 161 -19.64 1.82 9.38
N LYS A 162 -18.87 1.41 10.42
CA LYS A 162 -18.08 0.18 10.45
C LYS A 162 -17.21 0.00 9.20
N VAL A 163 -16.53 1.05 8.80
CA VAL A 163 -15.67 1.11 7.61
C VAL A 163 -14.30 1.69 7.97
N ALA A 164 -13.27 1.27 7.24
CA ALA A 164 -11.93 1.83 7.38
C ALA A 164 -11.91 3.29 6.88
N VAL A 165 -11.37 4.18 7.72
CA VAL A 165 -11.10 5.58 7.40
C VAL A 165 -9.60 5.80 7.44
N VAL A 166 -9.07 6.54 6.49
CA VAL A 166 -7.63 6.80 6.36
C VAL A 166 -7.34 8.29 6.57
N ASP A 167 -6.51 8.58 7.55
CA ASP A 167 -5.96 9.91 7.75
C ASP A 167 -4.79 10.14 6.77
N TRP A 168 -5.04 10.92 5.74
CA TRP A 168 -4.05 11.21 4.70
C TRP A 168 -2.87 12.04 5.20
N THR A 169 -3.00 12.74 6.31
CA THR A 169 -1.87 13.49 6.92
C THR A 169 -0.82 12.54 7.47
N LYS A 170 -1.22 11.40 8.02
CA LYS A 170 -0.35 10.37 8.58
C LYS A 170 0.01 9.27 7.58
N CYS A 171 -0.84 9.02 6.57
CA CYS A 171 -0.64 7.94 5.63
C CYS A 171 0.62 8.15 4.80
N THR A 172 1.51 7.15 4.78
CA THR A 172 2.74 7.14 3.99
C THR A 172 2.61 6.37 2.67
N GLY A 173 1.42 5.82 2.37
CA GLY A 173 1.19 5.07 1.13
C GLY A 173 1.96 3.75 1.04
N CYS A 174 2.36 3.15 2.16
CA CYS A 174 3.18 1.92 2.18
C CYS A 174 2.48 0.68 1.60
N GLY A 175 1.15 0.71 1.48
CA GLY A 175 0.36 -0.35 0.84
C GLY A 175 0.14 -1.61 1.69
N LEU A 176 0.61 -1.67 2.94
CA LEU A 176 0.38 -2.83 3.82
C LEU A 176 -1.10 -3.09 4.04
N CYS A 177 -1.88 -2.03 4.28
CA CYS A 177 -3.32 -2.11 4.45
C CYS A 177 -4.04 -2.63 3.20
N ALA A 178 -3.58 -2.26 2.00
CA ALA A 178 -4.14 -2.75 0.74
C ALA A 178 -3.84 -4.23 0.51
N LYS A 179 -2.64 -4.70 0.90
CA LYS A 179 -2.25 -6.12 0.84
C LYS A 179 -3.03 -6.97 1.86
N GLU A 180 -3.28 -6.43 3.05
CA GLU A 180 -3.98 -7.13 4.13
C GLU A 180 -5.49 -7.18 3.91
N CYS A 181 -6.05 -6.22 3.15
CA CYS A 181 -7.49 -6.13 2.93
C CYS A 181 -8.03 -7.30 2.10
N THR A 182 -8.64 -8.29 2.74
CA THR A 182 -9.17 -9.50 2.10
C THR A 182 -10.26 -9.20 1.05
N ILE A 183 -11.09 -8.17 1.29
CA ILE A 183 -12.10 -7.72 0.33
C ILE A 183 -11.50 -6.84 -0.76
N GLY A 184 -10.30 -6.29 -0.52
CA GLY A 184 -9.56 -5.47 -1.47
C GLY A 184 -10.18 -4.10 -1.69
N ILE A 185 -10.81 -3.50 -0.69
CA ILE A 185 -11.40 -2.16 -0.81
C ILE A 185 -10.39 -1.03 -0.71
N LEU A 186 -9.18 -1.29 -0.19
CA LEU A 186 -8.14 -0.29 -0.05
C LEU A 186 -7.27 -0.28 -1.31
N GLU A 187 -7.16 0.86 -1.94
CA GLU A 187 -6.33 1.09 -3.12
C GLU A 187 -5.32 2.20 -2.86
N LEU A 188 -4.15 2.13 -3.49
CA LEU A 188 -3.16 3.20 -3.45
C LEU A 188 -3.40 4.15 -4.62
N VAL A 189 -3.77 5.37 -4.31
CA VAL A 189 -3.96 6.45 -5.28
C VAL A 189 -2.85 7.49 -5.14
N SER A 190 -2.67 8.35 -6.15
CA SER A 190 -1.74 9.48 -6.06
C SER A 190 -2.16 10.41 -4.91
N ASP A 191 -1.19 11.01 -4.22
CA ASP A 191 -1.42 12.05 -3.22
C ASP A 191 -2.09 13.30 -3.81
N LYS A 192 -1.97 13.50 -5.13
CA LYS A 192 -2.64 14.56 -5.90
C LYS A 192 -4.08 14.25 -6.24
N THR A 193 -4.61 13.08 -5.82
CA THR A 193 -6.00 12.71 -6.07
C THR A 193 -6.93 13.67 -5.35
N LYS A 194 -7.82 14.33 -6.09
CA LYS A 194 -8.75 15.33 -5.56
C LYS A 194 -10.11 14.76 -5.18
N ILE A 195 -10.61 13.86 -6.00
CA ILE A 195 -11.92 13.23 -5.85
C ILE A 195 -11.74 11.72 -5.81
N GLY A 196 -12.35 11.06 -4.85
CA GLY A 196 -12.36 9.61 -4.66
C GLY A 196 -13.74 9.00 -4.89
N HIS A 197 -13.75 7.79 -5.46
CA HIS A 197 -14.95 6.97 -5.60
C HIS A 197 -15.00 5.97 -4.45
N THR A 198 -15.96 6.09 -3.54
CA THR A 198 -16.06 5.28 -2.32
C THR A 198 -16.93 4.02 -2.50
N CYS A 199 -16.84 3.37 -3.66
CA CYS A 199 -17.58 2.14 -3.92
C CYS A 199 -16.82 1.22 -4.90
N LYS A 200 -16.72 -0.05 -4.52
CA LYS A 200 -16.12 -1.10 -5.36
C LYS A 200 -17.16 -2.11 -5.88
N TYR A 201 -18.44 -1.85 -5.69
CA TYR A 201 -19.47 -2.75 -6.14
C TYR A 201 -19.44 -2.93 -7.66
N PHE A 202 -19.51 -4.21 -8.09
CA PHE A 202 -19.56 -4.58 -9.49
C PHE A 202 -20.72 -5.56 -9.73
N PRO A 203 -21.68 -5.22 -10.60
CA PRO A 203 -22.97 -5.94 -10.70
C PRO A 203 -22.86 -7.35 -11.28
N LEU A 204 -21.76 -7.71 -11.96
CA LEU A 204 -21.59 -9.04 -12.57
C LEU A 204 -21.34 -10.18 -11.56
N ARG A 205 -21.10 -9.86 -10.29
CA ARG A 205 -20.92 -10.87 -9.25
C ARG A 205 -22.25 -11.22 -8.61
N ASN A 206 -23.01 -12.07 -9.28
CA ASN A 206 -24.30 -12.53 -8.77
C ASN A 206 -24.07 -13.60 -7.68
N ILE A 207 -24.02 -13.18 -6.43
CA ILE A 207 -23.93 -14.07 -5.27
C ILE A 207 -25.33 -14.15 -4.67
N PRO A 208 -25.95 -15.35 -4.56
CA PRO A 208 -27.29 -15.49 -4.00
C PRO A 208 -27.40 -14.84 -2.60
N GLY A 209 -28.43 -14.04 -2.37
CA GLY A 209 -28.66 -13.33 -1.12
C GLY A 209 -27.73 -12.13 -0.87
N ARG A 210 -26.93 -11.72 -1.85
CA ARG A 210 -26.05 -10.57 -1.78
C ARG A 210 -26.45 -9.52 -2.79
N GLU A 211 -26.49 -8.28 -2.36
CA GLU A 211 -26.93 -7.14 -3.16
C GLU A 211 -26.03 -5.93 -2.96
N ARG A 212 -26.15 -4.96 -3.84
CA ARG A 212 -25.59 -3.63 -3.65
C ARG A 212 -26.20 -2.98 -2.39
N CYS A 213 -25.37 -2.37 -1.55
CA CYS A 213 -25.88 -1.56 -0.44
C CYS A 213 -26.54 -0.26 -0.94
N GLU A 214 -27.34 0.36 -0.09
CA GLU A 214 -28.03 1.62 -0.38
C GLU A 214 -27.07 2.73 -0.84
N PHE A 215 -25.91 2.84 -0.21
CA PHE A 215 -24.86 3.83 -0.51
C PHE A 215 -23.96 3.45 -1.70
N GLY A 216 -24.16 2.29 -2.28
CA GLY A 216 -23.32 1.79 -3.37
C GLY A 216 -23.61 2.46 -4.71
N CYS A 217 -22.60 2.54 -5.59
CA CYS A 217 -22.72 3.08 -6.92
C CYS A 217 -23.82 2.37 -7.73
N THR A 218 -24.71 3.14 -8.35
CA THR A 218 -25.78 2.64 -9.22
C THR A 218 -25.37 2.51 -10.68
N HIS A 219 -24.13 2.81 -11.00
CA HIS A 219 -23.60 2.80 -12.38
C HIS A 219 -24.37 3.70 -13.36
N CYS A 220 -25.02 4.77 -12.85
CA CYS A 220 -25.91 5.65 -13.61
C CYS A 220 -25.20 6.63 -14.55
N MET A 221 -23.86 6.73 -14.46
CA MET A 221 -23.01 7.63 -15.26
C MET A 221 -23.34 9.13 -15.13
N ARG A 222 -24.11 9.58 -14.13
CA ARG A 222 -24.43 11.00 -13.93
C ARG A 222 -23.18 11.82 -13.65
N CYS A 223 -22.27 11.32 -12.79
CA CYS A 223 -21.01 11.98 -12.50
C CYS A 223 -20.14 12.20 -13.75
N PHE A 224 -20.10 11.19 -14.65
CA PHE A 224 -19.37 11.28 -15.91
C PHE A 224 -20.00 12.37 -16.82
N ARG A 225 -21.32 12.39 -16.96
CA ARG A 225 -22.03 13.37 -17.79
C ARG A 225 -21.96 14.79 -17.24
N ALA A 226 -21.91 14.95 -15.92
CA ALA A 226 -21.83 16.24 -15.24
C ALA A 226 -20.42 16.87 -15.30
N CYS A 227 -19.37 16.10 -15.69
CA CYS A 227 -18.00 16.61 -15.72
C CYS A 227 -17.70 17.33 -17.04
N GLU A 228 -17.89 18.63 -17.06
CA GLU A 228 -17.64 19.48 -18.25
C GLU A 228 -16.15 19.51 -18.65
N ASN A 229 -15.24 19.34 -17.68
CA ASN A 229 -13.79 19.39 -17.94
C ASN A 229 -13.22 18.05 -18.42
N GLY A 230 -14.03 17.01 -18.59
CA GLY A 230 -13.55 15.69 -18.99
C GLY A 230 -12.57 15.03 -18.01
N ALA A 231 -12.64 15.42 -16.72
CA ALA A 231 -11.81 14.85 -15.69
C ALA A 231 -12.31 13.47 -15.21
N ILE A 232 -13.47 13.02 -15.67
CA ILE A 232 -14.02 11.71 -15.35
C ILE A 232 -14.09 10.90 -16.63
N THR A 233 -13.50 9.71 -16.61
CA THR A 233 -13.63 8.71 -17.67
C THR A 233 -14.43 7.52 -17.15
N TRP A 234 -15.13 6.82 -18.04
CA TRP A 234 -15.91 5.65 -17.64
C TRP A 234 -15.15 4.39 -18.02
N ASN A 235 -14.68 3.64 -17.03
CA ASN A 235 -14.09 2.35 -17.26
C ASN A 235 -15.19 1.32 -17.57
N LYS A 236 -15.26 0.87 -18.81
CA LYS A 236 -16.29 -0.07 -19.27
C LYS A 236 -16.13 -1.48 -18.69
N GLU A 237 -14.91 -1.89 -18.38
CA GLU A 237 -14.62 -3.21 -17.83
C GLU A 237 -15.00 -3.30 -16.35
N LYS A 238 -14.67 -2.26 -15.59
CA LYS A 238 -14.99 -2.18 -14.16
C LYS A 238 -16.36 -1.57 -13.88
N GLY A 239 -17.00 -0.94 -14.88
CA GLY A 239 -18.29 -0.26 -14.72
C GLY A 239 -18.27 0.92 -13.73
N ILE A 240 -17.13 1.53 -13.48
CA ILE A 240 -16.93 2.60 -12.49
C ILE A 240 -16.31 3.85 -13.13
N PRO A 241 -16.51 5.04 -12.52
CA PRO A 241 -15.80 6.25 -12.95
C PRO A 241 -14.34 6.20 -12.50
N GLU A 242 -13.43 6.64 -13.36
CA GLU A 242 -12.03 6.93 -13.06
C GLU A 242 -11.80 8.44 -13.13
N PHE A 243 -11.05 8.98 -12.15
CA PHE A 243 -10.87 10.43 -11.98
C PHE A 243 -9.46 10.85 -12.35
N ASP A 244 -9.35 11.77 -13.30
CA ASP A 244 -8.10 12.43 -13.67
C ASP A 244 -7.95 13.72 -12.85
N SER A 245 -7.11 13.66 -11.82
CA SER A 245 -6.87 14.81 -10.93
C SER A 245 -6.18 16.00 -11.62
N SER A 246 -5.49 15.78 -12.75
CA SER A 246 -4.84 16.85 -13.49
C SER A 246 -5.86 17.76 -14.18
N LYS A 247 -6.98 17.20 -14.62
CA LYS A 247 -8.08 17.93 -15.27
C LYS A 247 -9.15 18.40 -14.28
N CYS A 248 -9.15 17.84 -13.06
CA CYS A 248 -10.16 18.18 -12.05
C CYS A 248 -9.92 19.55 -11.45
N ILE A 249 -10.93 20.42 -11.52
CA ILE A 249 -10.93 21.79 -10.97
C ILE A 249 -11.68 21.90 -9.63
N LEU A 250 -12.12 20.78 -9.04
CA LEU A 250 -12.91 20.74 -7.80
C LEU A 250 -14.23 21.53 -7.87
N CYS A 251 -14.94 21.49 -9.01
CA CYS A 251 -16.24 22.13 -9.15
C CYS A 251 -17.39 21.41 -8.42
N LEU A 252 -17.16 20.19 -7.93
CA LEU A 252 -18.04 19.31 -7.14
C LEU A 252 -19.34 18.86 -7.80
N LYS A 253 -19.66 19.25 -9.02
CA LYS A 253 -20.87 18.84 -9.75
C LYS A 253 -21.07 17.32 -9.75
N CYS A 254 -19.97 16.53 -9.84
CA CYS A 254 -20.05 15.07 -9.80
C CYS A 254 -20.52 14.50 -8.46
N ILE A 255 -20.27 15.21 -7.36
CA ILE A 255 -20.71 14.83 -6.00
C ILE A 255 -22.19 15.18 -5.84
N GLU A 256 -22.61 16.38 -6.26
CA GLU A 256 -24.01 16.85 -6.22
C GLU A 256 -24.93 15.94 -7.04
N GLU A 257 -24.51 15.59 -8.26
CA GLU A 257 -25.25 14.74 -9.18
C GLU A 257 -25.25 13.24 -8.79
N CYS A 258 -24.43 12.83 -7.82
CA CYS A 258 -24.38 11.45 -7.39
C CYS A 258 -25.57 11.10 -6.49
N PRO A 259 -26.51 10.22 -6.91
CA PRO A 259 -27.73 9.92 -6.14
C PRO A 259 -27.43 9.17 -4.84
N THR A 260 -26.33 8.43 -4.78
CA THR A 260 -25.92 7.64 -3.61
C THR A 260 -24.74 8.26 -2.85
N LYS A 261 -24.27 9.44 -3.29
CA LYS A 261 -23.16 10.17 -2.68
C LYS A 261 -21.92 9.31 -2.42
N CYS A 262 -21.62 8.38 -3.33
CA CYS A 262 -20.45 7.53 -3.27
C CYS A 262 -19.20 8.16 -3.92
N ILE A 263 -19.16 9.48 -4.00
CA ILE A 263 -18.03 10.28 -4.50
C ILE A 263 -17.73 11.32 -3.43
N GLU A 264 -16.47 11.41 -3.02
CA GLU A 264 -16.01 12.28 -1.95
C GLU A 264 -14.78 13.08 -2.36
N VAL A 265 -14.58 14.23 -1.71
CA VAL A 265 -13.33 14.98 -1.79
C VAL A 265 -12.31 14.30 -0.89
N VAL A 266 -11.15 13.94 -1.44
CA VAL A 266 -10.09 13.22 -0.71
C VAL A 266 -8.78 13.99 -0.63
N THR A 267 -8.72 15.17 -1.25
CA THR A 267 -7.51 16.00 -1.28
C THR A 267 -7.19 16.63 0.07
N LEU A 268 -5.89 16.84 0.33
CA LEU A 268 -5.39 17.71 1.42
C LEU A 268 -5.41 19.19 1.05
N GLU A 269 -5.66 19.54 -0.22
CA GLU A 269 -5.79 20.94 -0.66
C GLU A 269 -7.07 21.56 -0.08
N LYS A 270 -7.03 22.87 0.17
CA LYS A 270 -8.22 23.60 0.62
C LYS A 270 -9.30 23.54 -0.46
N VAL A 271 -10.42 22.94 -0.12
CA VAL A 271 -11.62 22.93 -0.98
C VAL A 271 -12.17 24.35 -1.08
N PRO A 272 -12.57 24.85 -2.25
CA PRO A 272 -13.24 26.13 -2.36
C PRO A 272 -14.48 26.22 -1.44
N GLU A 273 -14.63 27.32 -0.68
CA GLU A 273 -15.70 27.51 0.30
C GLU A 273 -17.15 27.33 -0.24
N LYS A 274 -17.33 27.33 -1.55
CA LYS A 274 -18.64 27.06 -2.19
C LYS A 274 -19.12 25.61 -2.09
N ALA A 275 -18.32 24.72 -1.50
CA ALA A 275 -18.58 23.27 -1.49
C ALA A 275 -19.13 22.73 -0.17
N THR A 276 -19.34 23.59 0.84
CA THR A 276 -19.78 23.18 2.20
C THR A 276 -21.17 23.71 2.56
N ALA A 277 -21.95 24.18 1.58
CA ALA A 277 -23.34 24.63 1.78
C ALA A 277 -24.35 23.57 1.34
#